data_6584957e390c6adb5f790c92fd765bbb
#
_entry.id   6584957e390c6adb5f790c92fd765bbb
#
_cell.length_a   1.000
_cell.length_b   1.000
_cell.length_c   1.000
_cell.angle_alpha   90.00
_cell.angle_beta   90.00
_cell.angle_gamma   90.00
#
_symmetry.space_group_name_H-M   'P 1'
#
loop_
_entity.id
_entity.type
_entity.pdbx_description
1 polymer ?
#
loop_
_entity_poly.entity_id
_entity_poly.type
_entity_poly.pdbx_seq_one_letter_code
_entity_poly.pdbx_strand_id
1 'polypeptide(L)'
;AAVQSTMEAALAGEPEAVVMALLSAVFAVALAMALKGLVLGSPKSAMKADEFQDFKLVKKEIVSHNTRRFTFALQTPTTRLGLPIGQHITLRFADASGKNHQRSYTPVTGDETPGSVTFVIKIYKAGVHPKFPEGGKMSQHLDSLSIGDSIEMKGPKGHLTYLGQGNFTVKLMRKPLQSRTAKHFGLIAGGTGITPCLQVIHAVLADPKDSTTTLSLLYANVSEDD
;
A
#
# COMPACT_ATOMS: atom_id res chain seq x y z
N ALA A 1 42.48 -25.29 1.40
CA ALA A 1 43.75 -25.25 2.13
C ALA A 1 43.80 -24.04 3.08
N ALA A 2 43.75 -22.79 2.62
CA ALA A 2 43.87 -21.59 3.47
C ALA A 2 42.81 -21.49 4.58
N VAL A 3 41.53 -21.74 4.28
CA VAL A 3 40.41 -21.70 5.24
C VAL A 3 40.57 -22.80 6.31
N GLN A 4 41.08 -23.95 5.92
CA GLN A 4 41.28 -25.09 6.82
C GLN A 4 42.45 -24.82 7.81
N SER A 5 43.54 -24.24 7.33
CA SER A 5 44.68 -23.80 8.14
C SER A 5 44.27 -22.70 9.15
N THR A 6 43.45 -21.73 8.74
CA THR A 6 42.96 -20.67 9.65
C THR A 6 42.02 -21.22 10.72
N MET A 7 41.24 -22.24 10.41
CA MET A 7 40.32 -22.89 11.34
C MET A 7 41.07 -23.75 12.39
N GLU A 8 42.14 -24.44 11.98
CA GLU A 8 42.99 -25.21 12.87
C GLU A 8 43.81 -24.31 13.84
N ALA A 9 44.33 -23.17 13.39
CA ALA A 9 45.00 -22.17 14.23
C ALA A 9 44.01 -21.49 15.20
N ALA A 10 42.76 -21.23 14.79
CA ALA A 10 41.73 -20.72 15.68
C ALA A 10 41.35 -21.70 16.78
N LEU A 11 41.36 -23.00 16.51
CA LEU A 11 41.12 -24.07 17.49
C LEU A 11 42.30 -24.21 18.48
N ALA A 12 43.51 -23.84 18.06
CA ALA A 12 44.69 -23.77 18.93
C ALA A 12 44.73 -22.53 19.83
N GLY A 13 43.75 -21.61 19.72
CA GLY A 13 43.62 -20.45 20.61
C GLY A 13 44.49 -19.26 20.25
N GLU A 14 45.09 -19.23 19.07
CA GLU A 14 45.85 -18.07 18.60
C GLU A 14 44.91 -16.87 18.35
N PRO A 15 45.14 -15.72 19.04
CA PRO A 15 44.18 -14.60 19.00
C PRO A 15 43.97 -14.01 17.59
N GLU A 16 45.02 -13.98 16.78
CA GLU A 16 44.91 -13.48 15.39
C GLU A 16 44.13 -14.42 14.49
N ALA A 17 44.28 -15.73 14.66
CA ALA A 17 43.54 -16.74 13.91
C ALA A 17 42.05 -16.74 14.28
N VAL A 18 41.72 -16.54 15.55
CA VAL A 18 40.33 -16.38 16.03
C VAL A 18 39.67 -15.15 15.39
N VAL A 19 40.34 -14.00 15.36
CA VAL A 19 39.83 -12.77 14.73
C VAL A 19 39.63 -12.97 13.24
N MET A 20 40.55 -13.59 12.53
CA MET A 20 40.42 -13.87 11.11
C MET A 20 39.29 -14.86 10.80
N ALA A 21 39.06 -15.86 11.64
CA ALA A 21 37.93 -16.80 11.50
C ALA A 21 36.60 -16.09 11.71
N LEU A 22 36.48 -15.20 12.69
CA LEU A 22 35.26 -14.39 12.91
C LEU A 22 34.99 -13.43 11.76
N LEU A 23 36.02 -12.73 11.25
CA LEU A 23 35.85 -11.84 10.09
C LEU A 23 35.43 -12.59 8.84
N SER A 24 35.99 -13.79 8.60
CA SER A 24 35.60 -14.63 7.47
C SER A 24 34.15 -15.15 7.58
N ALA A 25 33.71 -15.50 8.79
CA ALA A 25 32.33 -15.90 9.07
C ALA A 25 31.34 -14.74 8.83
N VAL A 26 31.64 -13.54 9.34
CA VAL A 26 30.84 -12.33 9.11
C VAL A 26 30.77 -12.00 7.62
N PHE A 27 31.90 -12.08 6.90
CA PHE A 27 31.93 -11.85 5.45
C PHE A 27 31.09 -12.89 4.68
N ALA A 28 31.18 -14.18 5.05
CA ALA A 28 30.38 -15.24 4.44
C ALA A 28 28.88 -15.03 4.68
N VAL A 29 28.47 -14.62 5.89
CA VAL A 29 27.06 -14.27 6.19
C VAL A 29 26.61 -13.04 5.40
N ALA A 30 27.41 -11.98 5.34
CA ALA A 30 27.11 -10.79 4.56
C ALA A 30 26.99 -11.09 3.06
N LEU A 31 27.89 -11.92 2.52
CA LEU A 31 27.85 -12.38 1.13
C LEU A 31 26.62 -13.23 0.85
N ALA A 32 26.26 -14.15 1.76
CA ALA A 32 25.07 -14.97 1.65
C ALA A 32 23.77 -14.13 1.69
N MET A 33 23.75 -13.08 2.53
CA MET A 33 22.63 -12.12 2.57
C MET A 33 22.56 -11.28 1.28
N ALA A 34 23.69 -10.82 0.75
CA ALA A 34 23.76 -10.10 -0.52
C ALA A 34 23.32 -10.98 -1.71
N LEU A 35 23.78 -12.24 -1.76
CA LEU A 35 23.37 -13.21 -2.77
C LEU A 35 21.87 -13.55 -2.66
N LYS A 36 21.33 -13.73 -1.44
CA LYS A 36 19.88 -13.88 -1.25
C LYS A 36 19.10 -12.67 -1.76
N GLY A 37 19.57 -11.44 -1.50
CA GLY A 37 18.97 -10.22 -2.03
C GLY A 37 19.00 -10.17 -3.56
N LEU A 38 20.07 -10.67 -4.18
CA LEU A 38 20.24 -10.73 -5.64
C LEU A 38 19.37 -11.81 -6.28
N VAL A 39 19.21 -12.97 -5.62
CA VAL A 39 18.43 -14.11 -6.13
C VAL A 39 16.93 -13.95 -5.88
N LEU A 40 16.54 -13.32 -4.76
CA LEU A 40 15.13 -13.10 -4.43
C LEU A 40 14.51 -11.93 -5.20
N GLY A 41 15.31 -11.11 -5.91
CA GLY A 41 14.82 -9.92 -6.62
C GLY A 41 14.18 -8.90 -5.67
N SER A 42 14.01 -7.69 -6.09
CA SER A 42 13.15 -6.74 -5.37
C SER A 42 11.73 -7.31 -5.29
N PRO A 43 11.05 -7.24 -4.14
CA PRO A 43 9.69 -7.74 -4.02
C PRO A 43 8.84 -7.13 -5.14
N LYS A 44 8.27 -8.02 -5.97
CA LYS A 44 7.46 -7.59 -7.11
C LYS A 44 6.28 -6.77 -6.60
N SER A 45 6.13 -5.58 -7.15
CA SER A 45 4.92 -4.77 -6.93
C SER A 45 3.72 -5.47 -7.58
N ALA A 46 2.59 -5.55 -6.85
CA ALA A 46 1.34 -6.08 -7.38
C ALA A 46 0.74 -5.19 -8.46
N MET A 47 0.98 -3.86 -8.35
CA MET A 47 0.34 -2.88 -9.22
C MET A 47 1.09 -2.65 -10.52
N LYS A 48 0.33 -2.57 -11.61
CA LYS A 48 0.78 -2.09 -12.93
C LYS A 48 0.05 -0.80 -13.31
N ALA A 49 0.81 0.24 -13.66
CA ALA A 49 0.26 1.58 -13.91
C ALA A 49 -0.64 1.63 -15.15
N ASP A 50 -0.35 0.82 -16.16
CA ASP A 50 -0.96 0.91 -17.49
C ASP A 50 -1.84 -0.29 -17.85
N GLU A 51 -1.89 -1.33 -17.00
CA GLU A 51 -2.60 -2.58 -17.25
C GLU A 51 -3.58 -2.90 -16.12
N PHE A 52 -4.82 -3.24 -16.46
CA PHE A 52 -5.76 -3.81 -15.50
C PHE A 52 -5.46 -5.28 -15.26
N GLN A 53 -5.49 -5.68 -13.99
CA GLN A 53 -5.26 -7.04 -13.52
C GLN A 53 -6.39 -7.44 -12.58
N ASP A 54 -6.74 -8.72 -12.57
CA ASP A 54 -7.77 -9.28 -11.69
C ASP A 54 -7.23 -9.52 -10.28
N PHE A 55 -8.02 -9.08 -9.27
CA PHE A 55 -7.76 -9.32 -7.86
C PHE A 55 -8.97 -9.97 -7.22
N LYS A 56 -8.74 -11.12 -6.57
CA LYS A 56 -9.79 -11.93 -5.97
C LYS A 56 -10.20 -11.40 -4.61
N LEU A 57 -11.49 -11.23 -4.38
CA LEU A 57 -12.06 -10.89 -3.08
C LEU A 57 -11.90 -12.09 -2.12
N VAL A 58 -11.18 -11.89 -1.01
CA VAL A 58 -10.93 -12.93 0.00
C VAL A 58 -11.61 -12.66 1.32
N LYS A 59 -12.01 -11.40 1.58
CA LYS A 59 -12.75 -11.04 2.80
C LYS A 59 -13.67 -9.85 2.55
N LYS A 60 -14.88 -9.91 3.09
CA LYS A 60 -15.85 -8.81 3.08
C LYS A 60 -16.48 -8.68 4.45
N GLU A 61 -16.41 -7.48 5.02
CA GLU A 61 -16.90 -7.18 6.38
C GLU A 61 -17.83 -5.97 6.35
N ILE A 62 -18.89 -6.02 7.15
CA ILE A 62 -19.77 -4.87 7.38
C ILE A 62 -19.11 -3.99 8.44
N VAL A 63 -18.83 -2.72 8.11
CA VAL A 63 -18.27 -1.72 9.01
C VAL A 63 -19.41 -0.90 9.63
N SER A 64 -20.33 -0.42 8.81
CA SER A 64 -21.55 0.29 9.26
C SER A 64 -22.73 -0.08 8.34
N HIS A 65 -23.88 0.55 8.54
CA HIS A 65 -25.09 0.32 7.75
C HIS A 65 -24.86 0.48 6.24
N ASN A 66 -23.96 1.34 5.85
CA ASN A 66 -23.65 1.65 4.45
C ASN A 66 -22.16 1.50 4.07
N THR A 67 -21.31 1.02 4.96
CA THR A 67 -19.85 0.91 4.71
C THR A 67 -19.38 -0.54 4.83
N ARG A 68 -18.51 -0.93 3.92
CA ARG A 68 -17.91 -2.28 3.86
C ARG A 68 -16.41 -2.18 3.82
N ARG A 69 -15.75 -3.19 4.38
CA ARG A 69 -14.32 -3.45 4.20
C ARG A 69 -14.15 -4.62 3.24
N PHE A 70 -13.43 -4.39 2.15
CA PHE A 70 -13.13 -5.39 1.14
C PHE A 70 -11.63 -5.67 1.16
N THR A 71 -11.25 -6.94 1.31
CA THR A 71 -9.86 -7.37 1.21
C THR A 71 -9.69 -8.26 -0.01
N PHE A 72 -8.75 -7.89 -0.88
CA PHE A 72 -8.42 -8.63 -2.09
C PHE A 72 -7.02 -9.24 -1.96
N ALA A 73 -6.85 -10.47 -2.45
CA ALA A 73 -5.57 -11.14 -2.48
C ALA A 73 -4.65 -10.52 -3.53
N LEU A 74 -3.37 -10.36 -3.21
CA LEU A 74 -2.30 -10.10 -4.16
C LEU A 74 -1.80 -11.43 -4.77
N GLN A 75 -0.90 -11.35 -5.75
CA GLN A 75 -0.45 -12.50 -6.54
C GLN A 75 0.17 -13.63 -5.70
N THR A 76 0.85 -13.27 -4.60
CA THR A 76 1.40 -14.22 -3.62
C THR A 76 1.29 -13.66 -2.21
N PRO A 77 1.38 -14.49 -1.15
CA PRO A 77 1.36 -14.02 0.25
C PRO A 77 2.48 -13.03 0.60
N THR A 78 3.55 -13.00 -0.17
CA THR A 78 4.70 -12.10 0.05
C THR A 78 4.75 -10.91 -0.89
N THR A 79 3.84 -10.84 -1.87
CA THR A 79 3.76 -9.71 -2.80
C THR A 79 3.39 -8.45 -2.05
N ARG A 80 4.10 -7.35 -2.32
CA ARG A 80 3.76 -6.02 -1.80
C ARG A 80 2.85 -5.28 -2.77
N LEU A 81 2.03 -4.39 -2.25
CA LEU A 81 1.10 -3.61 -3.05
C LEU A 81 1.83 -2.71 -4.07
N GLY A 82 2.92 -2.05 -3.64
CA GLY A 82 3.70 -1.14 -4.48
C GLY A 82 2.97 0.17 -4.78
N LEU A 83 2.12 0.62 -3.88
CA LEU A 83 1.38 1.88 -4.00
C LEU A 83 2.09 2.97 -3.19
N PRO A 84 2.67 4.00 -3.82
CA PRO A 84 3.26 5.13 -3.11
C PRO A 84 2.22 5.86 -2.26
N ILE A 85 2.62 6.31 -1.06
CA ILE A 85 1.75 7.06 -0.14
C ILE A 85 1.26 8.35 -0.79
N GLY A 86 -0.05 8.57 -0.79
CA GLY A 86 -0.72 9.69 -1.46
C GLY A 86 -1.26 9.35 -2.85
N GLN A 87 -1.04 8.13 -3.33
CA GLN A 87 -1.59 7.65 -4.60
C GLN A 87 -2.77 6.69 -4.39
N HIS A 88 -3.48 6.37 -5.47
CA HIS A 88 -4.69 5.56 -5.47
C HIS A 88 -4.66 4.49 -6.56
N ILE A 89 -5.63 3.58 -6.48
CA ILE A 89 -5.87 2.49 -7.42
C ILE A 89 -7.18 2.77 -8.15
N THR A 90 -7.21 2.51 -9.45
CA THR A 90 -8.44 2.53 -10.25
C THR A 90 -9.02 1.13 -10.30
N LEU A 91 -10.24 0.95 -9.82
CA LEU A 91 -11.03 -0.26 -9.97
C LEU A 91 -11.91 -0.16 -11.22
N ARG A 92 -12.11 -1.30 -11.90
CA ARG A 92 -12.94 -1.40 -13.11
C ARG A 92 -13.80 -2.66 -13.08
N PHE A 93 -15.03 -2.55 -13.61
CA PHE A 93 -15.85 -3.68 -13.99
C PHE A 93 -16.67 -3.33 -15.23
N ALA A 94 -17.08 -4.34 -16.00
CA ALA A 94 -18.03 -4.21 -17.09
C ALA A 94 -19.44 -4.60 -16.61
N ASP A 95 -20.45 -3.77 -16.88
CA ASP A 95 -21.85 -4.13 -16.60
C ASP A 95 -22.40 -5.12 -17.63
N ALA A 96 -23.64 -5.57 -17.43
CA ALA A 96 -24.29 -6.55 -18.30
C ALA A 96 -24.41 -6.09 -19.78
N SER A 97 -24.31 -4.78 -20.06
CA SER A 97 -24.28 -4.24 -21.43
C SER A 97 -22.86 -4.19 -22.02
N GLY A 98 -21.85 -4.62 -21.26
CA GLY A 98 -20.43 -4.52 -21.63
C GLY A 98 -19.82 -3.13 -21.40
N LYS A 99 -20.54 -2.20 -20.78
CA LYS A 99 -20.04 -0.87 -20.49
C LYS A 99 -19.09 -0.88 -19.29
N ASN A 100 -17.89 -0.35 -19.49
CA ASN A 100 -16.89 -0.22 -18.43
C ASN A 100 -17.22 0.91 -17.45
N HIS A 101 -17.21 0.59 -16.16
CA HIS A 101 -17.30 1.53 -15.06
C HIS A 101 -15.97 1.55 -14.31
N GLN A 102 -15.43 2.75 -14.07
CA GLN A 102 -14.14 2.93 -13.38
C GLN A 102 -14.29 3.94 -12.26
N ARG A 103 -13.65 3.66 -11.10
CA ARG A 103 -13.55 4.59 -9.97
C ARG A 103 -12.22 4.43 -9.26
N SER A 104 -11.71 5.56 -8.77
CA SER A 104 -10.49 5.59 -7.97
C SER A 104 -10.81 5.36 -6.51
N TYR A 105 -9.99 4.52 -5.86
CA TYR A 105 -10.05 4.26 -4.43
C TYR A 105 -8.65 4.24 -3.84
N THR A 106 -8.52 4.79 -2.64
CA THR A 106 -7.28 4.69 -1.86
C THR A 106 -7.45 3.57 -0.84
N PRO A 107 -6.60 2.53 -0.86
CA PRO A 107 -6.65 1.47 0.14
C PRO A 107 -6.27 1.99 1.52
N VAL A 108 -6.73 1.29 2.56
CA VAL A 108 -6.36 1.56 3.96
C VAL A 108 -5.17 0.73 4.43
N THR A 109 -4.67 -0.17 3.60
CA THR A 109 -3.42 -0.92 3.80
C THR A 109 -2.43 -0.57 2.70
N GLY A 110 -1.15 -0.74 2.98
CA GLY A 110 -0.03 -0.51 2.06
C GLY A 110 0.95 -1.68 2.05
N ASP A 111 2.23 -1.37 1.81
CA ASP A 111 3.31 -2.36 1.69
C ASP A 111 3.67 -3.06 3.01
N GLU A 112 3.20 -2.54 4.14
CA GLU A 112 3.29 -3.16 5.47
C GLU A 112 2.41 -4.41 5.61
N THR A 113 1.43 -4.59 4.70
CA THR A 113 0.51 -5.73 4.69
C THR A 113 0.70 -6.54 3.40
N PRO A 114 1.75 -7.39 3.30
CA PRO A 114 1.97 -8.18 2.11
C PRO A 114 0.86 -9.20 1.88
N GLY A 115 0.67 -9.62 0.63
CA GLY A 115 -0.29 -10.64 0.21
C GLY A 115 -1.72 -10.16 0.06
N SER A 116 -2.06 -8.95 0.49
CA SER A 116 -3.42 -8.42 0.36
C SER A 116 -3.49 -6.90 0.25
N VAL A 117 -4.62 -6.41 -0.26
CA VAL A 117 -4.98 -4.99 -0.27
C VAL A 117 -6.39 -4.83 0.27
N THR A 118 -6.59 -3.86 1.17
CA THR A 118 -7.88 -3.62 1.83
C THR A 118 -8.40 -2.23 1.55
N PHE A 119 -9.67 -2.16 1.18
CA PHE A 119 -10.41 -0.92 0.97
C PHE A 119 -11.56 -0.80 1.97
N VAL A 120 -11.83 0.41 2.44
CA VAL A 120 -13.06 0.77 3.15
C VAL A 120 -13.89 1.64 2.22
N ILE A 121 -15.08 1.17 1.87
CA ILE A 121 -15.89 1.78 0.81
C ILE A 121 -17.32 1.96 1.30
N LYS A 122 -17.84 3.18 1.12
CA LYS A 122 -19.26 3.49 1.36
C LYS A 122 -20.10 3.02 0.18
N ILE A 123 -21.18 2.33 0.47
CA ILE A 123 -22.12 1.78 -0.50
C ILE A 123 -23.24 2.79 -0.74
N TYR A 124 -23.28 3.33 -1.92
CA TYR A 124 -24.32 4.28 -2.35
C TYR A 124 -25.45 3.51 -3.02
N LYS A 125 -26.47 3.14 -2.25
CA LYS A 125 -27.62 2.36 -2.72
C LYS A 125 -28.53 3.20 -3.61
N ALA A 126 -29.18 2.54 -4.57
CA ALA A 126 -30.22 3.15 -5.38
C ALA A 126 -31.43 3.57 -4.52
N GLY A 127 -32.12 4.64 -4.92
CA GLY A 127 -33.31 5.15 -4.24
C GLY A 127 -33.06 5.94 -2.96
N VAL A 128 -31.82 6.06 -2.50
CA VAL A 128 -31.50 6.77 -1.23
C VAL A 128 -31.31 8.27 -1.43
N HIS A 129 -30.64 8.68 -2.50
CA HIS A 129 -30.31 10.09 -2.72
C HIS A 129 -31.11 10.68 -3.90
N PRO A 130 -31.91 11.76 -3.71
CA PRO A 130 -32.79 12.30 -4.75
C PRO A 130 -32.10 12.69 -6.05
N LYS A 131 -30.89 13.25 -5.96
CA LYS A 131 -30.09 13.64 -7.14
C LYS A 131 -29.38 12.48 -7.82
N PHE A 132 -29.30 11.32 -7.18
CA PHE A 132 -28.60 10.13 -7.68
C PHE A 132 -29.47 8.88 -7.47
N PRO A 133 -30.63 8.78 -8.17
CA PRO A 133 -31.60 7.72 -7.93
C PRO A 133 -31.04 6.31 -8.21
N GLU A 134 -30.09 6.18 -9.12
CA GLU A 134 -29.43 4.89 -9.42
C GLU A 134 -28.34 4.51 -8.40
N GLY A 135 -27.94 5.41 -7.49
CA GLY A 135 -26.85 5.20 -6.55
C GLY A 135 -25.47 5.12 -7.21
N GLY A 136 -24.52 4.53 -6.50
CA GLY A 136 -23.15 4.36 -6.97
C GLY A 136 -22.93 3.02 -7.67
N LYS A 137 -22.85 2.98 -9.00
CA LYS A 137 -22.70 1.73 -9.76
C LYS A 137 -21.52 0.87 -9.27
N MET A 138 -20.33 1.46 -9.11
CA MET A 138 -19.15 0.73 -8.63
C MET A 138 -19.36 0.20 -7.20
N SER A 139 -19.86 1.02 -6.29
CA SER A 139 -20.01 0.61 -4.88
C SER A 139 -21.07 -0.49 -4.72
N GLN A 140 -22.15 -0.44 -5.48
CA GLN A 140 -23.15 -1.49 -5.50
C GLN A 140 -22.64 -2.79 -6.15
N HIS A 141 -21.84 -2.68 -7.22
CA HIS A 141 -21.17 -3.85 -7.81
C HIS A 141 -20.22 -4.51 -6.79
N LEU A 142 -19.39 -3.72 -6.07
CA LEU A 142 -18.51 -4.26 -5.02
C LEU A 142 -19.32 -4.93 -3.88
N ASP A 143 -20.47 -4.34 -3.51
CA ASP A 143 -21.35 -4.93 -2.47
C ASP A 143 -22.01 -6.24 -2.95
N SER A 144 -22.20 -6.45 -4.25
CA SER A 144 -22.75 -7.69 -4.82
C SER A 144 -21.72 -8.82 -4.94
N LEU A 145 -20.41 -8.52 -4.89
CA LEU A 145 -19.38 -9.56 -5.00
C LEU A 145 -19.43 -10.55 -3.84
N SER A 146 -19.29 -11.82 -4.17
CA SER A 146 -19.07 -12.93 -3.25
C SER A 146 -17.59 -13.19 -3.03
N ILE A 147 -17.23 -13.85 -1.90
CA ILE A 147 -15.84 -14.30 -1.68
C ILE A 147 -15.45 -15.23 -2.83
N GLY A 148 -14.31 -14.96 -3.45
CA GLY A 148 -13.82 -15.67 -4.64
C GLY A 148 -14.01 -14.94 -5.95
N ASP A 149 -14.95 -13.98 -6.03
CA ASP A 149 -15.11 -13.12 -7.20
C ASP A 149 -13.93 -12.16 -7.35
N SER A 150 -13.74 -11.63 -8.56
CA SER A 150 -12.62 -10.72 -8.85
C SER A 150 -13.11 -9.35 -9.30
N ILE A 151 -12.25 -8.35 -9.09
CA ILE A 151 -12.38 -7.01 -9.65
C ILE A 151 -11.07 -6.62 -10.33
N GLU A 152 -11.16 -5.92 -11.45
CA GLU A 152 -9.98 -5.41 -12.13
C GLU A 152 -9.43 -4.17 -11.44
N MET A 153 -8.10 -4.15 -11.21
CA MET A 153 -7.41 -3.01 -10.61
C MET A 153 -6.21 -2.58 -11.46
N LYS A 154 -5.95 -1.27 -11.46
CA LYS A 154 -4.81 -0.64 -12.10
C LYS A 154 -4.26 0.50 -11.25
N GLY A 155 -2.94 0.58 -11.12
CA GLY A 155 -2.25 1.62 -10.37
C GLY A 155 -0.73 1.39 -10.35
N PRO A 156 0.02 2.27 -9.71
CA PRO A 156 -0.39 3.45 -8.96
C PRO A 156 -0.83 4.62 -9.85
N LYS A 157 -1.73 5.48 -9.33
CA LYS A 157 -2.14 6.75 -9.96
C LYS A 157 -2.28 7.83 -8.89
N GLY A 158 -1.93 9.07 -9.24
CA GLY A 158 -2.02 10.22 -8.37
C GLY A 158 -0.97 11.27 -8.67
N HIS A 159 -1.11 12.42 -8.02
CA HIS A 159 -0.22 13.57 -8.24
C HIS A 159 0.65 13.86 -7.02
N LEU A 160 0.33 13.31 -5.87
CA LEU A 160 1.07 13.49 -4.62
C LEU A 160 1.75 12.17 -4.25
N THR A 161 3.00 12.27 -3.78
CA THR A 161 3.70 11.15 -3.15
C THR A 161 4.38 11.66 -1.89
N TYR A 162 3.99 11.13 -0.73
CA TYR A 162 4.66 11.38 0.53
C TYR A 162 5.89 10.46 0.64
N LEU A 163 7.03 11.03 1.03
CA LEU A 163 8.34 10.37 1.06
C LEU A 163 8.88 10.13 2.48
N GLY A 164 8.14 10.57 3.50
CA GLY A 164 8.56 10.50 4.91
C GLY A 164 9.19 11.80 5.41
N GLN A 165 9.15 11.98 6.74
CA GLN A 165 9.78 13.11 7.45
C GLN A 165 9.39 14.48 6.88
N GLY A 166 8.10 14.64 6.55
CA GLY A 166 7.55 15.88 5.98
C GLY A 166 7.90 16.14 4.52
N ASN A 167 8.66 15.26 3.86
CA ASN A 167 9.02 15.41 2.46
C ASN A 167 7.95 14.79 1.55
N PHE A 168 7.64 15.46 0.46
CA PHE A 168 6.69 14.98 -0.53
C PHE A 168 6.94 15.56 -1.91
N THR A 169 6.45 14.89 -2.92
CA THR A 169 6.44 15.38 -4.30
C THR A 169 5.04 15.61 -4.80
N VAL A 170 4.87 16.63 -5.63
CA VAL A 170 3.60 16.95 -6.30
C VAL A 170 3.85 17.11 -7.79
N LYS A 171 3.08 16.39 -8.61
CA LYS A 171 3.07 16.55 -10.05
C LYS A 171 1.74 17.15 -10.50
N LEU A 172 1.71 18.44 -10.68
CA LEU A 172 0.56 19.14 -11.26
C LEU A 172 0.55 18.96 -12.78
N MET A 173 -0.66 18.99 -13.36
CA MET A 173 -0.82 18.89 -14.82
C MET A 173 0.04 19.94 -15.54
N ARG A 174 0.78 19.50 -16.56
CA ARG A 174 1.65 20.35 -17.41
C ARG A 174 2.76 21.11 -16.67
N LYS A 175 3.04 20.73 -15.39
CA LYS A 175 4.19 21.28 -14.63
C LYS A 175 5.20 20.17 -14.33
N PRO A 176 6.50 20.53 -14.16
CA PRO A 176 7.49 19.56 -13.70
C PRO A 176 7.16 19.03 -12.31
N LEU A 177 7.70 17.88 -11.96
CA LEU A 177 7.64 17.33 -10.62
C LEU A 177 8.27 18.31 -9.64
N GLN A 178 7.56 18.61 -8.55
CA GLN A 178 8.02 19.53 -7.50
C GLN A 178 8.26 18.75 -6.22
N SER A 179 9.47 18.84 -5.68
CA SER A 179 9.76 18.37 -4.32
C SER A 179 9.46 19.48 -3.31
N ARG A 180 8.83 19.12 -2.22
CA ARG A 180 8.43 20.04 -1.14
C ARG A 180 8.67 19.37 0.23
N THR A 181 8.80 20.22 1.25
CA THR A 181 8.88 19.81 2.65
C THR A 181 7.90 20.64 3.47
N ALA A 182 7.22 20.00 4.40
CA ALA A 182 6.35 20.65 5.37
C ALA A 182 6.50 20.00 6.75
N LYS A 183 6.46 20.81 7.80
CA LYS A 183 6.47 20.33 9.19
C LYS A 183 5.07 20.04 9.72
N HIS A 184 4.04 20.58 9.06
CA HIS A 184 2.65 20.40 9.45
C HIS A 184 1.79 20.15 8.21
N PHE A 185 0.94 19.11 8.27
CA PHE A 185 -0.08 18.82 7.27
C PHE A 185 -1.46 19.02 7.87
N GLY A 186 -2.21 20.00 7.32
CA GLY A 186 -3.64 20.13 7.55
C GLY A 186 -4.41 19.26 6.55
N LEU A 187 -5.15 18.28 7.04
CA LEU A 187 -5.94 17.36 6.23
C LEU A 187 -7.42 17.71 6.37
N ILE A 188 -8.11 17.82 5.24
CA ILE A 188 -9.56 18.09 5.21
C ILE A 188 -10.22 16.97 4.44
N ALA A 189 -11.09 16.20 5.11
CA ALA A 189 -11.78 15.06 4.55
C ALA A 189 -13.30 15.18 4.69
N GLY A 190 -14.03 14.79 3.65
CA GLY A 190 -15.48 14.66 3.66
C GLY A 190 -15.89 13.22 3.31
N GLY A 191 -16.62 12.54 4.20
CA GLY A 191 -17.08 11.17 3.99
C GLY A 191 -15.95 10.23 3.55
N THR A 192 -16.09 9.59 2.40
CA THR A 192 -15.08 8.64 1.85
C THR A 192 -13.74 9.26 1.49
N GLY A 193 -13.64 10.60 1.45
CA GLY A 193 -12.36 11.31 1.30
C GLY A 193 -11.39 11.12 2.47
N ILE A 194 -11.80 10.46 3.54
CA ILE A 194 -10.93 10.11 4.67
C ILE A 194 -9.83 9.12 4.28
N THR A 195 -10.05 8.21 3.32
CA THR A 195 -9.09 7.13 3.02
C THR A 195 -7.73 7.63 2.51
N PRO A 196 -7.61 8.63 1.60
CA PRO A 196 -6.31 9.20 1.26
C PRO A 196 -5.66 9.97 2.42
N CYS A 197 -6.44 10.57 3.31
CA CYS A 197 -5.91 11.21 4.52
C CYS A 197 -5.34 10.17 5.48
N LEU A 198 -6.05 9.05 5.72
CA LEU A 198 -5.58 7.94 6.56
C LEU A 198 -4.26 7.37 6.06
N GLN A 199 -4.06 7.25 4.76
CA GLN A 199 -2.82 6.76 4.18
C GLN A 199 -1.62 7.64 4.59
N VAL A 200 -1.75 8.96 4.55
CA VAL A 200 -0.71 9.89 4.98
C VAL A 200 -0.54 9.87 6.51
N ILE A 201 -1.65 9.86 7.26
CA ILE A 201 -1.62 9.78 8.73
C ILE A 201 -0.87 8.54 9.18
N HIS A 202 -1.21 7.38 8.66
CA HIS A 202 -0.54 6.12 9.00
C HIS A 202 0.95 6.18 8.66
N ALA A 203 1.32 6.72 7.49
CA ALA A 203 2.72 6.82 7.09
C ALA A 203 3.54 7.73 8.02
N VAL A 204 2.98 8.86 8.47
CA VAL A 204 3.66 9.76 9.42
C VAL A 204 3.77 9.12 10.80
N LEU A 205 2.68 8.55 11.32
CA LEU A 205 2.65 7.99 12.67
C LEU A 205 3.45 6.68 12.81
N ALA A 206 3.59 5.92 11.73
CA ALA A 206 4.34 4.67 11.72
C ALA A 206 5.85 4.84 11.50
N ASP A 207 6.32 6.03 11.09
CA ASP A 207 7.75 6.27 10.87
C ASP A 207 8.45 6.65 12.20
N PRO A 208 9.27 5.74 12.80
CA PRO A 208 9.96 6.03 14.06
C PRO A 208 11.03 7.12 13.92
N LYS A 209 11.39 7.50 12.70
CA LYS A 209 12.37 8.55 12.40
C LYS A 209 11.72 9.92 12.24
N ASP A 210 10.39 9.96 12.08
CA ASP A 210 9.65 11.21 11.92
C ASP A 210 9.13 11.74 13.27
N SER A 211 10.01 12.44 13.98
CA SER A 211 9.66 13.10 15.24
C SER A 211 9.19 14.56 15.07
N THR A 212 9.16 15.08 13.86
CA THR A 212 8.96 16.52 13.59
C THR A 212 7.70 16.83 12.76
N THR A 213 7.17 15.87 12.02
CA THR A 213 5.97 16.08 11.22
C THR A 213 4.73 16.00 12.10
N THR A 214 3.94 17.07 12.09
CA THR A 214 2.67 17.16 12.81
C THR A 214 1.49 17.13 11.85
N LEU A 215 0.35 16.61 12.33
CA LEU A 215 -0.87 16.44 11.55
C LEU A 215 -2.05 17.10 12.27
N SER A 216 -2.96 17.71 11.50
CA SER A 216 -4.31 18.01 11.95
C SER A 216 -5.33 17.52 10.93
N LEU A 217 -6.44 16.97 11.38
CA LEU A 217 -7.52 16.47 10.55
C LEU A 217 -8.82 17.18 10.88
N LEU A 218 -9.42 17.78 9.86
CA LEU A 218 -10.82 18.18 9.88
C LEU A 218 -11.62 17.17 9.08
N TYR A 219 -12.51 16.44 9.75
CA TYR A 219 -13.32 15.39 9.13
C TYR A 219 -14.81 15.73 9.23
N ALA A 220 -15.49 15.81 8.09
CA ALA A 220 -16.92 16.00 7.99
C ALA A 220 -17.60 14.73 7.47
N ASN A 221 -18.68 14.34 8.10
CA ASN A 221 -19.53 13.21 7.69
C ASN A 221 -21.01 13.56 7.85
N VAL A 222 -21.93 12.66 7.44
CA VAL A 222 -23.38 12.88 7.54
C VAL A 222 -23.84 12.72 8.98
N SER A 223 -23.30 11.73 9.69
CA SER A 223 -23.59 11.45 11.11
C SER A 223 -22.33 10.94 11.82
N GLU A 224 -22.39 10.83 13.14
CA GLU A 224 -21.31 10.24 13.95
C GLU A 224 -21.14 8.73 13.69
N ASP A 225 -22.19 8.06 13.23
CA ASP A 225 -22.21 6.62 12.95
C ASP A 225 -21.67 6.26 11.54
N ASP A 226 -21.32 7.26 10.74
CA ASP A 226 -20.86 7.08 9.35
C ASP A 226 -19.35 6.87 9.24
#